data_19c3b58207afeb0ad3fca0e1be3a6e49
#
_entry.id   19c3b58207afeb0ad3fca0e1be3a6e49
#
_cell.length_a   1.000
_cell.length_b   1.000
_cell.length_c   1.000
_cell.angle_alpha   90.00
_cell.angle_beta   90.00
_cell.angle_gamma   90.00
#
_symmetry.space_group_name_H-M   'P 1'
#
loop_
_entity.id
_entity.type
_entity.pdbx_description
1 polymer ?
#
loop_
_entity_poly.entity_id
_entity_poly.type
_entity_poly.pdbx_seq_one_letter_code
_entity_poly.pdbx_strand_id
1 'polypeptide(L)'
;MEELERTAVQLWEAKRLAEYEDVAHGRLALLLLDNAAETCLMRSARSFLLFDDMYGSMSYRLQDVGPDAEGQRLRIEIDAKNLSKGRRRQIERNFNSLVDYVFAQASFNLQSEFAECLKILHRYRNAAYHRDSVRADVLGPAVQIYFCRHSPR
;
A
#
# COMPACT_ATOMS: atom_id res chain seq x y z
N MET A 1 16.96 7.52 -2.49
CA MET A 1 16.99 7.49 -3.97
C MET A 1 16.91 6.06 -4.49
N GLU A 2 17.72 5.14 -4.02
CA GLU A 2 17.77 3.73 -4.50
C GLU A 2 16.42 2.97 -4.57
N GLU A 3 15.52 3.18 -3.61
CA GLU A 3 14.21 2.50 -3.64
C GLU A 3 13.31 2.97 -4.79
N LEU A 4 13.33 4.26 -5.12
CA LEU A 4 12.54 4.80 -6.25
C LEU A 4 13.10 4.32 -7.60
N GLU A 5 14.42 4.31 -7.72
CA GLU A 5 15.11 3.82 -8.91
C GLU A 5 14.78 2.33 -9.12
N ARG A 6 14.84 1.54 -8.06
CA ARG A 6 14.48 0.11 -8.10
C ARG A 6 13.02 -0.09 -8.51
N THR A 7 12.10 0.70 -7.95
CA THR A 7 10.67 0.63 -8.31
C THR A 7 10.46 1.02 -9.78
N ALA A 8 11.14 2.07 -10.26
CA ALA A 8 11.07 2.47 -11.66
C ALA A 8 11.59 1.39 -12.61
N VAL A 9 12.70 0.74 -12.26
CA VAL A 9 13.26 -0.39 -13.03
C VAL A 9 12.27 -1.57 -13.04
N GLN A 10 11.65 -1.92 -11.90
CA GLN A 10 10.65 -2.97 -11.84
C GLN A 10 9.45 -2.68 -12.74
N LEU A 11 8.94 -1.45 -12.74
CA LEU A 11 7.82 -1.05 -13.60
C LEU A 11 8.19 -1.10 -15.09
N TRP A 12 9.39 -0.66 -15.43
CA TRP A 12 9.88 -0.70 -16.81
C TRP A 12 10.06 -2.13 -17.32
N GLU A 13 10.70 -3.01 -16.53
CA GLU A 13 10.87 -4.42 -16.86
C GLU A 13 9.52 -5.16 -16.95
N ALA A 14 8.60 -4.86 -16.03
CA ALA A 14 7.27 -5.45 -16.07
C ALA A 14 6.53 -5.08 -17.36
N LYS A 15 6.65 -3.80 -17.80
CA LYS A 15 6.07 -3.37 -19.07
C LYS A 15 6.66 -4.14 -20.24
N ARG A 16 7.99 -4.27 -20.30
CA ARG A 16 8.69 -5.00 -21.34
C ARG A 16 8.28 -6.48 -21.37
N LEU A 17 8.18 -7.12 -20.23
CA LEU A 17 7.75 -8.51 -20.11
C LEU A 17 6.30 -8.71 -20.53
N ALA A 18 5.43 -7.74 -20.29
CA ALA A 18 4.02 -7.80 -20.68
C ALA A 18 3.80 -7.79 -22.21
N GLU A 19 4.80 -7.39 -22.99
CA GLU A 19 4.75 -7.36 -24.46
C GLU A 19 4.95 -8.74 -25.10
N TYR A 20 5.39 -9.76 -24.35
CA TYR A 20 5.68 -11.10 -24.89
C TYR A 20 4.47 -12.03 -25.02
N GLU A 21 3.30 -11.64 -24.62
CA GLU A 21 2.02 -12.38 -24.77
C GLU A 21 2.04 -13.87 -24.33
N ASP A 22 3.07 -14.31 -23.61
CA ASP A 22 3.17 -15.67 -23.08
C ASP A 22 3.02 -15.71 -21.56
N VAL A 23 2.66 -16.90 -21.05
CA VAL A 23 2.34 -17.10 -19.63
C VAL A 23 3.56 -16.85 -18.72
N ALA A 24 4.76 -17.23 -19.15
CA ALA A 24 5.96 -17.12 -18.32
C ALA A 24 6.34 -15.65 -18.10
N HIS A 25 6.39 -14.87 -19.16
CA HIS A 25 6.68 -13.44 -19.10
C HIS A 25 5.57 -12.66 -18.39
N GLY A 26 4.30 -13.00 -18.64
CA GLY A 26 3.17 -12.40 -17.95
C GLY A 26 3.21 -12.64 -16.43
N ARG A 27 3.62 -13.84 -15.98
CA ARG A 27 3.82 -14.14 -14.55
C ARG A 27 4.91 -13.27 -13.94
N LEU A 28 6.04 -13.12 -14.63
CA LEU A 28 7.14 -12.27 -14.17
C LEU A 28 6.73 -10.80 -14.12
N ALA A 29 6.00 -10.33 -15.14
CA ALA A 29 5.44 -8.97 -15.15
C ALA A 29 4.53 -8.73 -13.94
N LEU A 30 3.59 -9.63 -13.67
CA LEU A 30 2.70 -9.53 -12.52
C LEU A 30 3.46 -9.50 -11.18
N LEU A 31 4.50 -10.32 -11.04
CA LEU A 31 5.36 -10.33 -9.86
C LEU A 31 6.05 -8.99 -9.62
N LEU A 32 6.64 -8.42 -10.67
CA LEU A 32 7.33 -7.14 -10.59
C LEU A 32 6.37 -5.99 -10.27
N LEU A 33 5.18 -6.00 -10.87
CA LEU A 33 4.16 -4.99 -10.64
C LEU A 33 3.63 -5.03 -9.20
N ASP A 34 3.34 -6.23 -8.69
CA ASP A 34 2.87 -6.40 -7.33
C ASP A 34 3.93 -5.98 -6.31
N ASN A 35 5.20 -6.35 -6.52
CA ASN A 35 6.31 -5.91 -5.68
C ASN A 35 6.51 -4.38 -5.73
N ALA A 36 6.38 -3.76 -6.90
CA ALA A 36 6.46 -2.31 -7.03
C ALA A 36 5.31 -1.62 -6.26
N ALA A 37 4.08 -2.12 -6.40
CA ALA A 37 2.92 -1.61 -5.67
C ALA A 37 3.09 -1.75 -4.16
N GLU A 38 3.52 -2.92 -3.67
CA GLU A 38 3.80 -3.17 -2.26
C GLU A 38 4.88 -2.21 -1.72
N THR A 39 5.96 -2.00 -2.48
CA THR A 39 7.03 -1.06 -2.12
C THR A 39 6.51 0.37 -1.99
N CYS A 40 5.69 0.83 -2.95
CA CYS A 40 5.07 2.16 -2.89
C CYS A 40 4.13 2.32 -1.69
N LEU A 41 3.29 1.31 -1.42
CA LEU A 41 2.38 1.30 -0.28
C LEU A 41 3.14 1.31 1.05
N MET A 42 4.18 0.48 1.21
CA MET A 42 5.02 0.45 2.41
C MET A 42 5.71 1.78 2.65
N ARG A 43 6.20 2.43 1.61
CA ARG A 43 6.80 3.76 1.72
C ARG A 43 5.79 4.81 2.18
N SER A 44 4.60 4.82 1.58
CA SER A 44 3.52 5.72 2.00
C SER A 44 3.12 5.46 3.45
N ALA A 45 2.95 4.19 3.84
CA ALA A 45 2.64 3.82 5.21
C ALA A 45 3.71 4.28 6.19
N ARG A 46 4.99 4.11 5.88
CA ARG A 46 6.10 4.60 6.73
C ARG A 46 6.04 6.11 6.93
N SER A 47 5.75 6.88 5.88
CA SER A 47 5.56 8.32 6.00
C SER A 47 4.42 8.67 6.95
N PHE A 48 3.27 8.01 6.81
CA PHE A 48 2.13 8.24 7.71
C PHE A 48 2.43 7.81 9.15
N LEU A 49 3.11 6.67 9.35
CA LEU A 49 3.51 6.18 10.67
C LEU A 49 4.50 7.12 11.39
N LEU A 50 5.35 7.83 10.65
CA LEU A 50 6.21 8.86 11.22
C LEU A 50 5.41 10.04 11.77
N PHE A 51 4.34 10.45 11.11
CA PHE A 51 3.43 11.47 11.64
C PHE A 51 2.72 10.97 12.91
N ASP A 52 2.28 9.71 12.95
CA ASP A 52 1.69 9.11 14.15
C ASP A 52 2.66 9.10 15.34
N ASP A 53 3.96 8.87 15.11
CA ASP A 53 5.01 8.94 16.15
C ASP A 53 5.20 10.37 16.67
N MET A 54 5.10 11.36 15.79
CA MET A 54 5.13 12.77 16.20
C MET A 54 3.92 13.10 17.10
N TYR A 55 2.71 12.66 16.74
CA TYR A 55 1.51 12.86 17.56
C TYR A 55 1.62 12.15 18.91
N GLY A 56 2.14 10.92 18.95
CA GLY A 56 2.41 10.20 20.20
C GLY A 56 3.40 10.93 21.11
N SER A 57 4.45 11.53 20.53
CA SER A 57 5.41 12.36 21.27
C SER A 57 4.80 13.66 21.80
N MET A 58 3.89 14.27 21.03
CA MET A 58 3.15 15.46 21.47
C MET A 58 2.19 15.13 22.62
N SER A 59 1.46 14.00 22.54
CA SER A 59 0.58 13.53 23.60
C SER A 59 1.35 13.37 24.92
N TYR A 60 2.55 12.80 24.87
CA TYR A 60 3.40 12.66 26.05
C TYR A 60 3.78 14.01 26.67
N ARG A 61 4.15 15.00 25.84
CA ARG A 61 4.48 16.37 26.31
C ARG A 61 3.28 17.13 26.87
N LEU A 62 2.08 16.85 26.35
CA LEU A 62 0.83 17.45 26.85
C LEU A 62 0.35 16.85 28.18
N GLN A 63 1.00 15.81 28.70
CA GLN A 63 0.72 15.28 30.03
C GLN A 63 1.03 16.30 31.15
N ASP A 64 1.96 17.22 30.89
CA ASP A 64 2.38 18.27 31.81
C ASP A 64 1.56 19.57 31.66
N VAL A 65 0.68 19.66 30.64
CA VAL A 65 -0.23 20.81 30.46
C VAL A 65 -1.47 20.59 31.30
N GLY A 66 -1.80 21.57 32.10
CA GLY A 66 -2.84 21.52 33.15
C GLY A 66 -4.21 21.02 32.69
N PRO A 67 -5.09 20.67 33.62
CA PRO A 67 -6.33 19.94 33.37
C PRO A 67 -7.46 20.80 32.79
N ASP A 68 -7.17 21.82 32.01
CA ASP A 68 -8.19 22.63 31.36
C ASP A 68 -8.97 21.81 30.30
N ALA A 69 -10.20 22.25 30.01
CA ALA A 69 -11.11 21.52 29.12
C ALA A 69 -10.58 21.44 27.68
N GLU A 70 -9.74 22.37 27.25
CA GLU A 70 -9.14 22.42 25.90
C GLU A 70 -7.97 21.45 25.79
N GLY A 71 -7.11 21.39 26.80
CA GLY A 71 -6.01 20.41 26.87
C GLY A 71 -6.51 18.98 26.92
N GLN A 72 -7.61 18.72 27.64
CA GLN A 72 -8.24 17.40 27.67
C GLN A 72 -8.82 16.99 26.29
N ARG A 73 -9.50 17.89 25.58
CA ARG A 73 -10.02 17.63 24.22
C ARG A 73 -8.90 17.33 23.24
N LEU A 74 -7.85 18.13 23.24
CA LEU A 74 -6.69 17.95 22.37
C LEU A 74 -6.00 16.60 22.63
N ARG A 75 -5.87 16.22 23.91
CA ARG A 75 -5.30 14.94 24.31
C ARG A 75 -6.12 13.75 23.82
N ILE A 76 -7.44 13.77 23.97
CA ILE A 76 -8.34 12.74 23.47
C ILE A 76 -8.21 12.60 21.94
N GLU A 77 -8.13 13.71 21.22
CA GLU A 77 -7.99 13.72 19.77
C GLU A 77 -6.64 13.14 19.31
N ILE A 78 -5.56 13.47 20.00
CA ILE A 78 -4.21 12.96 19.73
C ILE A 78 -4.13 11.47 20.06
N ASP A 79 -4.67 11.03 21.19
CA ASP A 79 -4.68 9.62 21.60
C ASP A 79 -5.53 8.76 20.66
N ALA A 80 -6.62 9.31 20.13
CA ALA A 80 -7.45 8.63 19.12
C ALA A 80 -6.71 8.41 17.78
N LYS A 81 -5.73 9.25 17.45
CA LYS A 81 -4.88 9.11 16.26
C LYS A 81 -3.69 8.18 16.48
N ASN A 82 -3.35 7.85 17.72
CA ASN A 82 -2.17 7.07 18.06
C ASN A 82 -2.40 5.57 17.80
N LEU A 83 -1.61 4.99 16.88
CA LEU A 83 -1.73 3.58 16.55
C LEU A 83 -1.06 2.69 17.61
N SER A 84 -1.77 1.65 18.04
CA SER A 84 -1.18 0.63 18.91
C SER A 84 -0.04 -0.12 18.21
N LYS A 85 0.94 -0.61 19.00
CA LYS A 85 2.05 -1.44 18.49
C LYS A 85 1.56 -2.67 17.72
N GLY A 86 0.45 -3.26 18.15
CA GLY A 86 -0.18 -4.40 17.46
C GLY A 86 -0.70 -4.02 16.07
N ARG A 87 -1.37 -2.88 15.96
CA ARG A 87 -1.89 -2.37 14.68
C ARG A 87 -0.76 -2.01 13.72
N ARG A 88 0.32 -1.39 14.20
CA ARG A 88 1.52 -1.11 13.39
C ARG A 88 2.13 -2.39 12.81
N ARG A 89 2.35 -3.41 13.64
CA ARG A 89 2.85 -4.72 13.17
C ARG A 89 1.93 -5.36 12.15
N GLN A 90 0.61 -5.21 12.31
CA GLN A 90 -0.36 -5.72 11.35
C GLN A 90 -0.25 -5.03 10.00
N ILE A 91 -0.10 -3.68 9.98
CA ILE A 91 0.12 -2.90 8.75
C ILE A 91 1.41 -3.35 8.05
N GLU A 92 2.49 -3.55 8.79
CA GLU A 92 3.79 -3.93 8.23
C GLU A 92 3.85 -5.37 7.68
N ARG A 93 3.00 -6.28 8.18
CA ARG A 93 3.07 -7.72 7.87
C ARG A 93 1.95 -8.24 7.00
N ASN A 94 0.88 -7.51 6.87
CA ASN A 94 -0.31 -7.96 6.15
C ASN A 94 -0.67 -6.97 5.04
N PHE A 95 -0.58 -7.42 3.80
CA PHE A 95 -0.82 -6.59 2.62
C PHE A 95 -2.20 -5.93 2.63
N ASN A 96 -3.27 -6.66 3.02
CA ASN A 96 -4.60 -6.08 3.07
C ASN A 96 -4.67 -4.93 4.09
N SER A 97 -4.07 -5.13 5.28
CA SER A 97 -4.01 -4.09 6.32
C SER A 97 -3.17 -2.89 5.90
N LEU A 98 -2.11 -3.12 5.11
CA LEU A 98 -1.28 -2.08 4.51
C LEU A 98 -2.09 -1.24 3.51
N VAL A 99 -2.80 -1.89 2.60
CA VAL A 99 -3.67 -1.22 1.62
C VAL A 99 -4.73 -0.39 2.36
N ASP A 100 -5.49 -1.01 3.29
CA ASP A 100 -6.53 -0.32 4.05
C ASP A 100 -5.99 0.92 4.78
N TYR A 101 -4.83 0.80 5.40
CA TYR A 101 -4.21 1.90 6.13
C TYR A 101 -3.81 3.04 5.21
N VAL A 102 -3.10 2.75 4.11
CA VAL A 102 -2.63 3.78 3.18
C VAL A 102 -3.81 4.50 2.52
N PHE A 103 -4.84 3.76 2.10
CA PHE A 103 -6.01 4.35 1.45
C PHE A 103 -6.87 5.17 2.42
N ALA A 104 -6.92 4.80 3.69
CA ALA A 104 -7.61 5.59 4.72
C ALA A 104 -6.89 6.91 5.05
N GLN A 105 -5.56 6.96 4.93
CA GLN A 105 -4.75 8.15 5.20
C GLN A 105 -4.60 9.06 3.98
N ALA A 106 -4.67 8.49 2.78
CA ALA A 106 -4.53 9.24 1.56
C ALA A 106 -5.72 10.19 1.38
N SER A 107 -5.46 11.49 1.36
CA SER A 107 -6.46 12.52 1.05
C SER A 107 -6.88 12.54 -0.44
N PHE A 108 -6.37 11.61 -1.22
CA PHE A 108 -6.81 11.39 -2.59
C PHE A 108 -8.11 10.60 -2.58
N ASN A 109 -9.08 11.01 -3.40
CA ASN A 109 -10.26 10.21 -3.76
C ASN A 109 -9.83 8.96 -4.57
N LEU A 110 -8.90 8.18 -4.03
CA LEU A 110 -8.61 6.86 -4.56
C LEU A 110 -9.84 6.01 -4.27
N GLN A 111 -10.50 5.61 -5.33
CA GLN A 111 -11.74 4.85 -5.25
C GLN A 111 -11.51 3.58 -4.43
N SER A 112 -12.43 3.26 -3.52
CA SER A 112 -12.38 2.04 -2.71
C SER A 112 -12.23 0.78 -3.56
N GLU A 113 -12.75 0.81 -4.79
CA GLU A 113 -12.61 -0.24 -5.78
C GLU A 113 -11.15 -0.52 -6.15
N PHE A 114 -10.30 0.52 -6.18
CA PHE A 114 -8.89 0.32 -6.48
C PHE A 114 -8.15 -0.38 -5.34
N ALA A 115 -8.48 -0.08 -4.10
CA ALA A 115 -7.95 -0.80 -2.93
C ALA A 115 -8.30 -2.28 -2.97
N GLU A 116 -9.57 -2.61 -3.26
CA GLU A 116 -10.00 -4.01 -3.39
C GLU A 116 -9.35 -4.69 -4.59
N CYS A 117 -9.19 -3.99 -5.70
CA CYS A 117 -8.49 -4.50 -6.88
C CYS A 117 -7.05 -4.90 -6.54
N LEU A 118 -6.28 -4.05 -5.84
CA LEU A 118 -4.92 -4.38 -5.40
C LEU A 118 -4.88 -5.62 -4.51
N LYS A 119 -5.81 -5.77 -3.58
CA LYS A 119 -5.90 -6.96 -2.70
C LYS A 119 -6.19 -8.24 -3.51
N ILE A 120 -7.06 -8.14 -4.52
CA ILE A 120 -7.39 -9.27 -5.42
C ILE A 120 -6.16 -9.65 -6.24
N LEU A 121 -5.47 -8.67 -6.84
CA LEU A 121 -4.28 -8.90 -7.65
C LEU A 121 -3.14 -9.52 -6.83
N HIS A 122 -2.92 -9.04 -5.61
CA HIS A 122 -1.93 -9.61 -4.70
C HIS A 122 -2.24 -11.07 -4.34
N ARG A 123 -3.51 -11.39 -4.05
CA ARG A 123 -3.94 -12.78 -3.82
C ARG A 123 -3.75 -13.66 -5.05
N TYR A 124 -4.08 -13.12 -6.24
CA TYR A 124 -3.89 -13.84 -7.51
C TYR A 124 -2.41 -14.11 -7.78
N ARG A 125 -1.54 -13.12 -7.59
CA ARG A 125 -0.09 -13.30 -7.71
C ARG A 125 0.43 -14.38 -6.77
N ASN A 126 0.01 -14.37 -5.51
CA ASN A 126 0.42 -15.39 -4.53
C ASN A 126 -0.07 -16.79 -4.94
N ALA A 127 -1.30 -16.93 -5.41
CA ALA A 127 -1.82 -18.20 -5.91
C ALA A 127 -1.05 -18.68 -7.15
N ALA A 128 -0.76 -17.77 -8.08
CA ALA A 128 0.01 -18.05 -9.28
C ALA A 128 1.45 -18.51 -8.98
N TYR A 129 2.07 -17.93 -7.94
CA TYR A 129 3.43 -18.28 -7.53
C TYR A 129 3.51 -19.62 -6.81
N HIS A 130 2.60 -19.87 -5.85
CA HIS A 130 2.68 -21.04 -4.97
C HIS A 130 2.01 -22.30 -5.51
N ARG A 131 1.04 -22.17 -6.40
CA ARG A 131 0.22 -23.31 -6.84
C ARG A 131 0.38 -23.69 -8.31
N ASP A 132 1.21 -22.97 -9.04
CA ASP A 132 1.40 -23.09 -10.49
C ASP A 132 0.08 -23.05 -11.31
N SER A 133 -0.99 -22.58 -10.69
CA SER A 133 -2.33 -22.49 -11.26
C SER A 133 -2.53 -21.11 -11.86
N VAL A 134 -1.94 -20.87 -13.02
CA VAL A 134 -2.16 -19.61 -13.76
C VAL A 134 -3.18 -19.83 -14.83
N ARG A 135 -4.22 -19.03 -14.79
CA ARG A 135 -5.19 -18.93 -15.89
C ARG A 135 -4.66 -17.88 -16.88
N ALA A 136 -4.26 -18.33 -18.07
CA ALA A 136 -3.71 -17.45 -19.10
C ALA A 136 -4.69 -16.35 -19.53
N ASP A 137 -6.01 -16.66 -19.51
CA ASP A 137 -7.09 -15.70 -19.80
C ASP A 137 -7.26 -14.59 -18.77
N VAL A 138 -6.77 -14.78 -17.53
CA VAL A 138 -6.82 -13.79 -16.46
C VAL A 138 -5.52 -13.00 -16.32
N LEU A 139 -4.40 -13.61 -16.70
CA LEU A 139 -3.07 -13.05 -16.47
C LEU A 139 -2.84 -11.72 -17.23
N GLY A 140 -3.18 -11.68 -18.51
CA GLY A 140 -3.06 -10.46 -19.32
C GLY A 140 -3.87 -9.30 -18.76
N PRO A 141 -5.19 -9.46 -18.51
CA PRO A 141 -5.98 -8.45 -17.82
C PRO A 141 -5.42 -8.03 -16.46
N ALA A 142 -4.94 -8.96 -15.64
CA ALA A 142 -4.36 -8.66 -14.33
C ALA A 142 -3.12 -7.74 -14.46
N VAL A 143 -2.23 -8.00 -15.41
CA VAL A 143 -1.08 -7.14 -15.70
C VAL A 143 -1.51 -5.78 -16.22
N GLN A 144 -2.49 -5.73 -17.11
CA GLN A 144 -2.98 -4.47 -17.69
C GLN A 144 -3.61 -3.54 -16.65
N ILE A 145 -4.27 -4.07 -15.62
CA ILE A 145 -4.86 -3.24 -14.54
C ILE A 145 -3.82 -2.35 -13.86
N TYR A 146 -2.60 -2.84 -13.65
CA TYR A 146 -1.52 -2.02 -13.08
C TYR A 146 -1.06 -0.89 -14.02
N PHE A 147 -1.26 -1.04 -15.33
CA PHE A 147 -0.91 -0.03 -16.33
C PHE A 147 -2.08 0.86 -16.75
N CYS A 148 -3.30 0.57 -16.29
CA CYS A 148 -4.45 1.40 -16.65
C CYS A 148 -4.21 2.84 -16.21
N ARG A 149 -3.86 3.68 -17.17
CA ARG A 149 -3.95 5.12 -17.02
C ARG A 149 -5.43 5.48 -16.91
N HIS A 150 -5.79 6.17 -15.85
CA HIS A 150 -7.01 6.98 -15.88
C HIS A 150 -6.80 8.01 -17.00
N SER A 151 -7.34 7.73 -18.18
CA SER A 151 -7.59 8.80 -19.14
C SER A 151 -8.69 9.66 -18.52
N PRO A 152 -8.42 10.93 -18.20
CA PRO A 152 -9.49 11.83 -17.81
C PRO A 152 -10.43 11.92 -19.02
N ARG A 153 -11.69 11.56 -18.81
CA ARG A 153 -12.78 11.89 -19.75
C ARG A 153 -13.10 13.36 -19.63
#